data_cf56095114e405a6b9ee62c91f79565e
#
_entry.id   cf56095114e405a6b9ee62c91f79565e
#
_cell.length_a   1.000
_cell.length_b   1.000
_cell.length_c   1.000
_cell.angle_alpha   90.00
_cell.angle_beta   90.00
_cell.angle_gamma   90.00
#
_symmetry.space_group_name_H-M   'P 1'
#
loop_
_entity.id
_entity.type
_entity.pdbx_description
1 polymer ?
#
loop_
_entity_poly.entity_id
_entity_poly.type
_entity_poly.pdbx_seq_one_letter_code
_entity_poly.pdbx_strand_id
1 'polypeptide(L)'
;INPKVNNLCKYLLTLVCGGIPEFTKSQDFIENFKVKENELSKFRYRGYGNPGKMYIKTKDGREHDQAYNDFWGEESTWRVLFRCKICPDAIGESADIAALDTWRGGSPKGEDEGFNAVITRTKKGLDLINEATKAGYIHLGDKLNIDDINDFQPHQVNKKKAVYARHQGMIKNGSPTIDTNGLRIKELSKLNSKDFNEKEKLGVARRIKKLV
;
A
#
# COMPACT_ATOMS: atom_id res chain seq x y z
N ILE A 1 -9.42 -6.19 -16.57
CA ILE A 1 -10.26 -6.98 -15.63
C ILE A 1 -10.99 -8.04 -16.45
N ASN A 2 -11.05 -9.27 -15.94
CA ASN A 2 -11.78 -10.34 -16.62
C ASN A 2 -13.28 -9.95 -16.73
N PRO A 3 -13.88 -9.90 -17.95
CA PRO A 3 -15.26 -9.46 -18.13
C PRO A 3 -16.28 -10.26 -17.30
N LYS A 4 -16.05 -11.56 -17.09
CA LYS A 4 -16.92 -12.39 -16.24
C LYS A 4 -16.90 -11.95 -14.79
N VAL A 5 -15.73 -11.60 -14.25
CA VAL A 5 -15.60 -11.09 -12.87
C VAL A 5 -16.22 -9.71 -12.75
N ASN A 6 -16.00 -8.84 -13.73
CA ASN A 6 -16.56 -7.48 -13.74
C ASN A 6 -18.10 -7.48 -13.69
N ASN A 7 -18.75 -8.44 -14.35
CA ASN A 7 -20.21 -8.56 -14.32
C ASN A 7 -20.77 -9.09 -12.98
N LEU A 8 -19.95 -9.80 -12.20
CA LEU A 8 -20.31 -10.31 -10.88
C LEU A 8 -20.02 -9.33 -9.74
N CYS A 9 -18.99 -8.49 -9.89
CA CYS A 9 -18.60 -7.49 -8.89
C CYS A 9 -19.39 -6.21 -9.06
N LYS A 10 -20.26 -5.90 -8.08
CA LYS A 10 -21.02 -4.65 -8.09
C LYS A 10 -20.11 -3.44 -7.91
N TYR A 11 -19.14 -3.52 -7.01
CA TYR A 11 -18.17 -2.46 -6.71
C TYR A 11 -16.78 -3.03 -6.49
N LEU A 12 -15.76 -2.28 -6.87
CA LEU A 12 -14.35 -2.54 -6.58
C LEU A 12 -13.82 -1.45 -5.64
N LEU A 13 -13.50 -1.84 -4.43
CA LEU A 13 -12.93 -0.95 -3.42
C LEU A 13 -11.50 -1.39 -3.09
N THR A 14 -10.60 -0.44 -2.90
CA THR A 14 -9.20 -0.72 -2.56
C THR A 14 -8.61 0.32 -1.62
N LEU A 15 -7.38 0.06 -1.21
CA LEU A 15 -6.54 1.01 -0.47
C LEU A 15 -5.43 1.53 -1.37
N VAL A 16 -5.01 2.76 -1.18
CA VAL A 16 -3.70 3.23 -1.64
C VAL A 16 -2.66 2.51 -0.77
N CYS A 17 -1.82 1.65 -1.40
CA CYS A 17 -1.13 0.60 -0.68
C CYS A 17 0.40 0.73 -0.75
N GLY A 18 1.06 0.80 0.40
CA GLY A 18 2.52 0.75 0.52
C GLY A 18 3.10 -0.63 0.18
N GLY A 19 2.43 -1.70 0.60
CA GLY A 19 2.83 -3.09 0.40
C GLY A 19 2.49 -3.97 1.60
N ILE A 20 2.65 -5.27 1.41
CA ILE A 20 2.50 -6.28 2.46
C ILE A 20 3.89 -6.67 2.95
N PRO A 21 4.15 -6.71 4.26
CA PRO A 21 5.43 -7.16 4.80
C PRO A 21 5.73 -8.60 4.37
N GLU A 22 7.02 -8.91 4.23
CA GLU A 22 7.46 -10.30 4.15
C GLU A 22 7.13 -11.02 5.47
N PHE A 23 6.79 -12.29 5.39
CA PHE A 23 6.41 -13.08 6.56
C PHE A 23 7.52 -13.10 7.62
N THR A 24 8.77 -13.23 7.20
CA THR A 24 9.93 -13.19 8.08
C THR A 24 10.03 -11.90 8.90
N LYS A 25 9.61 -10.75 8.36
CA LYS A 25 9.57 -9.49 9.14
C LYS A 25 8.57 -9.58 10.29
N SER A 26 7.43 -10.24 10.06
CA SER A 26 6.42 -10.44 11.10
C SER A 26 6.88 -11.46 12.14
N GLN A 27 7.63 -12.50 11.72
CA GLN A 27 8.26 -13.46 12.63
C GLN A 27 9.28 -12.79 13.53
N ASP A 28 10.23 -12.01 12.97
CA ASP A 28 11.20 -11.25 13.76
C ASP A 28 10.51 -10.34 14.80
N PHE A 29 9.39 -9.71 14.42
CA PHE A 29 8.60 -8.89 15.35
C PHE A 29 8.07 -9.72 16.53
N ILE A 30 7.54 -10.90 16.28
CA ILE A 30 7.02 -11.81 17.32
C ILE A 30 8.16 -12.30 18.22
N GLU A 31 9.28 -12.68 17.63
CA GLU A 31 10.47 -13.19 18.33
C GLU A 31 11.11 -12.15 19.24
N ASN A 32 11.05 -10.86 18.90
CA ASN A 32 11.52 -9.77 19.79
C ASN A 32 10.81 -9.77 21.15
N PHE A 33 9.58 -10.27 21.22
CA PHE A 33 8.83 -10.45 22.46
C PHE A 33 9.01 -11.84 23.07
N LYS A 34 9.91 -12.67 22.54
CA LYS A 34 10.15 -14.06 22.98
C LYS A 34 8.87 -14.92 22.92
N VAL A 35 8.04 -14.65 21.92
CA VAL A 35 6.81 -15.39 21.64
C VAL A 35 7.00 -16.24 20.39
N LYS A 36 6.53 -17.48 20.42
CA LYS A 36 6.52 -18.37 19.26
C LYS A 36 5.23 -18.20 18.46
N GLU A 37 5.28 -18.40 17.17
CA GLU A 37 4.11 -18.26 16.28
C GLU A 37 2.93 -19.13 16.72
N ASN A 38 3.19 -20.37 17.14
CA ASN A 38 2.15 -21.30 17.61
C ASN A 38 1.51 -20.90 18.95
N GLU A 39 2.09 -19.96 19.69
CA GLU A 39 1.53 -19.41 20.94
C GLU A 39 0.53 -18.27 20.65
N LEU A 40 0.54 -17.70 19.44
CA LEU A 40 -0.33 -16.57 19.11
C LEU A 40 -1.80 -16.95 19.08
N SER A 41 -2.61 -16.09 19.67
CA SER A 41 -4.08 -16.06 19.51
C SER A 41 -4.54 -14.87 18.67
N LYS A 42 -3.77 -13.77 18.64
CA LYS A 42 -4.06 -12.57 17.86
C LYS A 42 -2.78 -11.88 17.40
N PHE A 43 -2.80 -11.40 16.16
CA PHE A 43 -1.80 -10.54 15.58
C PHE A 43 -2.46 -9.39 14.83
N ARG A 44 -1.99 -8.16 15.03
CA ARG A 44 -2.53 -6.98 14.39
C ARG A 44 -1.41 -5.98 14.07
N TYR A 45 -1.32 -5.54 12.81
CA TYR A 45 -0.30 -4.59 12.37
C TYR A 45 -0.57 -3.15 12.79
N ARG A 46 -1.82 -2.77 13.01
CA ARG A 46 -2.28 -1.43 13.44
C ARG A 46 -3.75 -1.49 13.85
N GLY A 47 -4.24 -0.42 14.47
CA GLY A 47 -5.67 -0.26 14.79
C GLY A 47 -5.93 -0.05 16.27
N TYR A 48 -7.15 0.33 16.60
CA TYR A 48 -7.59 0.90 17.87
C TYR A 48 -6.86 2.21 18.18
N GLY A 49 -6.68 3.02 17.16
CA GLY A 49 -6.03 4.29 17.08
C GLY A 49 -5.72 4.61 15.63
N ASN A 50 -5.22 5.79 15.33
CA ASN A 50 -4.81 6.20 13.99
C ASN A 50 -3.37 6.75 14.00
N PRO A 51 -2.39 5.87 13.80
CA PRO A 51 -2.45 4.49 13.27
C PRO A 51 -2.80 3.42 14.28
N GLY A 52 -2.73 3.65 15.58
CA GLY A 52 -2.73 2.62 16.61
C GLY A 52 -1.46 1.77 16.59
N LYS A 53 -1.29 0.98 17.63
CA LYS A 53 -0.11 0.14 17.81
C LYS A 53 -0.18 -1.17 17.05
N MET A 54 0.96 -1.72 16.69
CA MET A 54 1.08 -3.16 16.47
C MET A 54 0.79 -3.90 17.78
N TYR A 55 0.17 -5.07 17.66
CA TYR A 55 -0.28 -5.79 18.86
C TYR A 55 -0.28 -7.29 18.62
N ILE A 56 0.19 -8.03 19.62
CA ILE A 56 0.05 -9.48 19.69
C ILE A 56 -0.56 -9.91 21.01
N LYS A 57 -1.33 -11.00 20.98
CA LYS A 57 -1.83 -11.69 22.15
C LYS A 57 -1.54 -13.17 22.02
N THR A 58 -1.07 -13.79 23.10
CA THR A 58 -0.83 -15.21 23.18
C THR A 58 -2.06 -15.98 23.70
N LYS A 59 -2.06 -17.29 23.53
CA LYS A 59 -3.13 -18.18 24.00
C LYS A 59 -3.22 -18.23 25.52
N ASP A 60 -2.09 -18.02 26.21
CA ASP A 60 -2.01 -17.92 27.67
C ASP A 60 -2.34 -16.52 28.22
N GLY A 61 -2.69 -15.56 27.34
CA GLY A 61 -3.18 -14.25 27.71
C GLY A 61 -2.13 -13.14 27.80
N ARG A 62 -0.83 -13.40 27.58
CA ARG A 62 0.19 -12.33 27.51
C ARG A 62 -0.11 -11.40 26.33
N GLU A 63 0.09 -10.11 26.55
CA GLU A 63 -0.14 -9.08 25.53
C GLU A 63 1.12 -8.22 25.36
N HIS A 64 1.46 -7.92 24.12
CA HIS A 64 2.57 -7.04 23.77
C HIS A 64 2.14 -6.08 22.68
N ASP A 65 2.64 -4.86 22.74
CA ASP A 65 2.44 -3.85 21.70
C ASP A 65 3.73 -3.09 21.38
N GLN A 66 3.74 -2.45 20.24
CA GLN A 66 4.84 -1.60 19.78
C GLN A 66 4.28 -0.45 18.95
N ALA A 67 4.93 0.70 18.97
CA ALA A 67 4.53 1.84 18.18
C ALA A 67 4.55 1.52 16.67
N TYR A 68 3.62 2.09 15.92
CA TYR A 68 3.50 1.89 14.48
C TYR A 68 4.82 2.17 13.74
N ASN A 69 5.46 3.29 14.05
CA ASN A 69 6.68 3.72 13.37
C ASN A 69 7.89 2.82 13.64
N ASP A 70 7.93 2.09 14.75
CA ASP A 70 9.01 1.14 15.02
C ASP A 70 9.00 -0.05 14.04
N PHE A 71 7.84 -0.38 13.51
CA PHE A 71 7.71 -1.43 12.49
C PHE A 71 7.74 -0.90 11.06
N TRP A 72 7.11 0.27 10.81
CA TRP A 72 6.89 0.80 9.47
C TRP A 72 7.77 2.00 9.14
N GLY A 73 8.37 2.67 10.15
CA GLY A 73 8.95 4.00 10.01
C GLY A 73 10.23 4.10 9.19
N GLU A 74 11.01 3.02 9.05
CA GLU A 74 12.26 3.05 8.30
C GLU A 74 12.14 2.40 6.93
N GLU A 75 12.19 3.21 5.86
CA GLU A 75 12.11 2.74 4.48
C GLU A 75 13.23 1.73 4.14
N SER A 76 14.43 1.90 4.71
CA SER A 76 15.57 1.01 4.52
C SER A 76 15.30 -0.41 5.01
N THR A 77 14.45 -0.56 6.01
CA THR A 77 14.06 -1.84 6.63
C THR A 77 12.75 -2.40 6.09
N TRP A 78 12.12 -1.73 5.14
CA TRP A 78 10.88 -2.21 4.54
C TRP A 78 11.07 -3.51 3.76
N ARG A 79 10.95 -4.61 4.46
CA ARG A 79 10.86 -5.94 3.86
C ARG A 79 9.42 -6.17 3.43
N VAL A 80 9.08 -5.70 2.22
CA VAL A 80 7.78 -5.95 1.60
C VAL A 80 7.92 -6.95 0.46
N LEU A 81 6.88 -7.73 0.22
CA LEU A 81 6.85 -8.74 -0.84
C LEU A 81 7.31 -8.16 -2.19
N PHE A 82 8.07 -8.96 -2.94
CA PHE A 82 8.57 -8.53 -4.26
C PHE A 82 7.45 -8.06 -5.19
N ARG A 83 6.30 -8.77 -5.21
CA ARG A 83 5.12 -8.36 -5.98
C ARG A 83 4.63 -6.95 -5.64
N CYS A 84 4.77 -6.52 -4.37
CA CYS A 84 4.39 -5.17 -3.97
C CYS A 84 5.36 -4.12 -4.50
N LYS A 85 6.64 -4.47 -4.64
CA LYS A 85 7.66 -3.56 -5.20
C LYS A 85 7.48 -3.31 -6.69
N ILE A 86 6.87 -4.24 -7.41
CA ILE A 86 6.60 -4.16 -8.85
C ILE A 86 5.11 -3.90 -9.18
N CYS A 87 4.27 -3.68 -8.18
CA CYS A 87 2.85 -3.42 -8.34
C CYS A 87 2.62 -2.13 -9.16
N PRO A 88 1.93 -2.19 -10.31
CA PRO A 88 1.68 -1.01 -11.14
C PRO A 88 0.50 -0.16 -10.65
N ASP A 89 -0.27 -0.67 -9.69
CA ASP A 89 -1.47 -0.02 -9.18
C ASP A 89 -1.42 0.21 -7.66
N ALA A 90 -0.36 0.88 -7.20
CA ALA A 90 -0.22 1.23 -5.78
C ALA A 90 -1.17 2.34 -5.32
N ILE A 91 -1.82 3.04 -6.25
CA ILE A 91 -2.73 4.15 -5.98
C ILE A 91 -4.20 3.83 -6.27
N GLY A 92 -4.51 2.56 -6.57
CA GLY A 92 -5.87 2.07 -6.73
C GLY A 92 -6.61 2.58 -7.97
N GLU A 93 -5.92 2.70 -9.13
CA GLU A 93 -6.54 3.17 -10.38
C GLU A 93 -7.55 2.19 -10.96
N SER A 94 -7.39 0.89 -10.67
CA SER A 94 -8.26 -0.17 -11.19
C SER A 94 -9.54 -0.37 -10.38
N ALA A 95 -9.77 0.41 -9.32
CA ALA A 95 -10.96 0.31 -8.48
C ALA A 95 -11.96 1.46 -8.73
N ASP A 96 -13.19 1.30 -8.28
CA ASP A 96 -14.19 2.37 -8.29
C ASP A 96 -13.89 3.41 -7.21
N ILE A 97 -13.39 2.95 -6.06
CA ILE A 97 -13.05 3.76 -4.89
C ILE A 97 -11.69 3.30 -4.33
N ALA A 98 -10.82 4.26 -4.05
CA ALA A 98 -9.59 4.05 -3.29
C ALA A 98 -9.58 4.90 -2.03
N ALA A 99 -9.30 4.29 -0.88
CA ALA A 99 -9.14 4.97 0.40
C ALA A 99 -7.66 5.06 0.80
N LEU A 100 -7.27 6.11 1.51
CA LEU A 100 -5.89 6.34 1.94
C LEU A 100 -5.84 7.07 3.28
N ASP A 101 -4.76 6.84 4.02
CA ASP A 101 -4.45 7.62 5.22
C ASP A 101 -4.06 9.06 4.82
N THR A 102 -4.38 10.03 5.68
CA THR A 102 -4.15 11.47 5.43
C THR A 102 -2.93 12.01 6.18
N TRP A 103 -1.90 11.20 6.30
CA TRP A 103 -0.67 11.60 6.99
C TRP A 103 0.24 12.44 6.11
N ARG A 104 0.40 13.72 6.44
CA ARG A 104 1.29 14.61 5.71
C ARG A 104 2.74 14.11 5.75
N GLY A 105 3.38 14.07 4.59
CA GLY A 105 4.71 13.48 4.42
C GLY A 105 4.72 11.94 4.41
N GLY A 106 3.56 11.29 4.42
CA GLY A 106 3.40 9.84 4.25
C GLY A 106 3.61 9.00 5.51
N SER A 107 3.75 9.62 6.68
CA SER A 107 3.93 8.91 7.95
C SER A 107 3.18 9.61 9.09
N PRO A 108 2.60 8.87 10.04
CA PRO A 108 1.94 9.48 11.19
C PRO A 108 2.99 10.10 12.12
N LYS A 109 2.65 11.24 12.71
CA LYS A 109 3.48 11.94 13.73
C LYS A 109 3.04 11.62 15.15
N GLY A 110 2.16 10.68 15.33
CA GLY A 110 1.51 10.26 16.57
C GLY A 110 0.13 9.73 16.27
N GLU A 111 -0.70 9.59 17.27
CA GLU A 111 -2.12 9.28 17.09
C GLU A 111 -2.88 10.55 16.70
N ASP A 112 -3.80 10.44 15.75
CA ASP A 112 -4.67 11.52 15.31
C ASP A 112 -6.16 11.12 15.35
N GLU A 113 -7.05 12.01 14.90
CA GLU A 113 -8.50 11.80 14.93
C GLU A 113 -9.00 10.70 13.99
N GLY A 114 -8.16 10.20 13.07
CA GLY A 114 -8.51 9.06 12.23
C GLY A 114 -9.28 9.39 10.97
N PHE A 115 -8.92 10.45 10.27
CA PHE A 115 -9.47 10.73 8.95
C PHE A 115 -8.84 9.87 7.86
N ASN A 116 -9.64 9.57 6.83
CA ASN A 116 -9.17 8.95 5.60
C ASN A 116 -9.62 9.79 4.41
N ALA A 117 -8.75 9.92 3.41
CA ALA A 117 -9.17 10.47 2.13
C ALA A 117 -9.78 9.36 1.26
N VAL A 118 -10.74 9.74 0.43
CA VAL A 118 -11.43 8.86 -0.51
C VAL A 118 -11.31 9.42 -1.92
N ILE A 119 -10.85 8.59 -2.84
CA ILE A 119 -10.77 8.91 -4.27
C ILE A 119 -11.83 8.08 -5.00
N THR A 120 -12.82 8.73 -5.57
CA THR A 120 -13.78 8.10 -6.48
C THR A 120 -13.24 8.14 -7.90
N ARG A 121 -13.06 6.98 -8.52
CA ARG A 121 -12.49 6.83 -9.86
C ARG A 121 -13.55 6.69 -10.96
N THR A 122 -14.75 6.25 -10.60
CA THR A 122 -15.86 6.05 -11.52
C THR A 122 -17.12 6.76 -11.01
N LYS A 123 -18.06 7.00 -11.92
CA LYS A 123 -19.38 7.53 -11.54
C LYS A 123 -20.09 6.60 -10.54
N LYS A 124 -19.99 5.30 -10.75
CA LYS A 124 -20.56 4.28 -9.86
C LYS A 124 -19.97 4.38 -8.43
N GLY A 125 -18.65 4.60 -8.31
CA GLY A 125 -17.99 4.84 -7.03
C GLY A 125 -18.45 6.15 -6.37
N LEU A 126 -18.59 7.22 -7.14
CA LEU A 126 -19.09 8.50 -6.63
C LEU A 126 -20.53 8.37 -6.12
N ASP A 127 -21.40 7.72 -6.89
CA ASP A 127 -22.78 7.50 -6.51
C ASP A 127 -22.86 6.69 -5.19
N LEU A 128 -22.04 5.66 -5.01
CA LEU A 128 -21.98 4.88 -3.77
C LEU A 128 -21.57 5.75 -2.56
N ILE A 129 -20.56 6.61 -2.71
CA ILE A 129 -20.13 7.52 -1.64
C ILE A 129 -21.27 8.50 -1.28
N ASN A 130 -21.94 9.06 -2.28
CA ASN A 130 -23.07 9.98 -2.06
C ASN A 130 -24.25 9.30 -1.35
N GLU A 131 -24.58 8.07 -1.75
CA GLU A 131 -25.64 7.29 -1.12
C GLU A 131 -25.28 6.93 0.35
N ALA A 132 -24.03 6.51 0.60
CA ALA A 132 -23.56 6.19 1.95
C ALA A 132 -23.58 7.43 2.86
N THR A 133 -23.21 8.60 2.33
CA THR A 133 -23.26 9.88 3.05
C THR A 133 -24.71 10.26 3.37
N LYS A 134 -25.62 10.16 2.39
CA LYS A 134 -27.05 10.45 2.57
C LYS A 134 -27.69 9.50 3.61
N ALA A 135 -27.25 8.26 3.64
CA ALA A 135 -27.73 7.24 4.59
C ALA A 135 -27.10 7.36 5.99
N GLY A 136 -26.13 8.27 6.18
CA GLY A 136 -25.46 8.49 7.47
C GLY A 136 -24.38 7.47 7.82
N TYR A 137 -23.94 6.62 6.89
CA TYR A 137 -22.88 5.66 7.12
C TYR A 137 -21.48 6.26 7.12
N ILE A 138 -21.30 7.38 6.43
CA ILE A 138 -20.05 8.13 6.38
C ILE A 138 -20.32 9.62 6.48
N HIS A 139 -19.36 10.37 7.02
CA HIS A 139 -19.34 11.82 7.02
C HIS A 139 -18.19 12.29 6.15
N LEU A 140 -18.46 13.20 5.21
CA LEU A 140 -17.44 13.81 4.37
C LEU A 140 -16.99 15.12 5.02
N GLY A 141 -15.68 15.30 5.11
CA GLY A 141 -15.04 16.57 5.42
C GLY A 141 -14.77 17.39 4.14
N ASP A 142 -13.70 18.16 4.16
CA ASP A 142 -13.32 19.05 3.08
C ASP A 142 -12.91 18.30 1.81
N LYS A 143 -13.17 18.95 0.66
CA LYS A 143 -12.68 18.47 -0.62
C LYS A 143 -11.17 18.68 -0.72
N LEU A 144 -10.44 17.60 -0.97
CA LEU A 144 -9.00 17.61 -1.17
C LEU A 144 -8.62 17.89 -2.63
N ASN A 145 -7.45 18.47 -2.83
CA ASN A 145 -6.82 18.62 -4.14
C ASN A 145 -5.77 17.53 -4.39
N ILE A 146 -5.18 17.50 -5.58
CA ILE A 146 -4.20 16.47 -5.95
C ILE A 146 -2.89 16.61 -5.16
N ASP A 147 -2.51 17.82 -4.77
CA ASP A 147 -1.27 18.05 -4.02
C ASP A 147 -1.40 17.54 -2.59
N ASP A 148 -2.58 17.67 -1.96
CA ASP A 148 -2.86 17.03 -0.69
C ASP A 148 -2.71 15.51 -0.79
N ILE A 149 -3.27 14.88 -1.83
CA ILE A 149 -3.15 13.43 -2.04
C ILE A 149 -1.70 13.01 -2.25
N ASN A 150 -0.91 13.78 -3.01
CA ASN A 150 0.51 13.52 -3.22
C ASN A 150 1.31 13.63 -1.92
N ASP A 151 0.99 14.60 -1.07
CA ASP A 151 1.64 14.78 0.24
C ASP A 151 1.29 13.66 1.23
N PHE A 152 0.05 13.19 1.23
CA PHE A 152 -0.36 12.08 2.09
C PHE A 152 0.28 10.74 1.69
N GLN A 153 0.58 10.53 0.41
CA GLN A 153 1.02 9.24 -0.13
C GLN A 153 2.27 9.33 -1.03
N PRO A 154 3.34 10.03 -0.62
CA PRO A 154 4.51 10.29 -1.47
C PRO A 154 5.22 9.00 -1.92
N HIS A 155 5.25 7.98 -1.05
CA HIS A 155 5.87 6.69 -1.35
C HIS A 155 5.13 5.95 -2.48
N GLN A 156 3.80 5.97 -2.48
CA GLN A 156 2.97 5.33 -3.50
C GLN A 156 3.03 6.08 -4.82
N VAL A 157 3.07 7.42 -4.78
CA VAL A 157 3.29 8.27 -5.95
C VAL A 157 4.65 7.99 -6.58
N ASN A 158 5.71 7.95 -5.78
CA ASN A 158 7.05 7.63 -6.26
C ASN A 158 7.13 6.20 -6.83
N LYS A 159 6.48 5.23 -6.18
CA LYS A 159 6.36 3.86 -6.67
C LYS A 159 5.66 3.81 -8.03
N LYS A 160 4.57 4.55 -8.21
CA LYS A 160 3.85 4.62 -9.48
C LYS A 160 4.73 5.15 -10.61
N LYS A 161 5.56 6.16 -10.35
CA LYS A 161 6.54 6.68 -11.32
C LYS A 161 7.69 5.72 -11.60
N ALA A 162 8.10 4.89 -10.62
CA ALA A 162 9.24 3.97 -10.72
C ALA A 162 8.90 2.65 -11.41
N VAL A 163 7.63 2.21 -11.38
CA VAL A 163 7.26 0.84 -11.72
C VAL A 163 7.54 0.45 -13.17
N TYR A 164 7.47 1.39 -14.12
CA TYR A 164 7.83 1.10 -15.52
C TYR A 164 9.31 0.67 -15.64
N ALA A 165 10.22 1.42 -15.01
CA ALA A 165 11.64 1.08 -14.99
C ALA A 165 11.87 -0.29 -14.32
N ARG A 166 11.14 -0.60 -13.26
CA ARG A 166 11.19 -1.91 -12.59
C ARG A 166 10.74 -3.04 -13.53
N HIS A 167 9.65 -2.86 -14.27
CA HIS A 167 9.19 -3.84 -15.27
C HIS A 167 10.21 -4.01 -16.41
N GLN A 168 10.85 -2.93 -16.87
CA GLN A 168 11.95 -3.04 -17.84
C GLN A 168 13.13 -3.86 -17.28
N GLY A 169 13.43 -3.71 -15.99
CA GLY A 169 14.42 -4.54 -15.30
C GLY A 169 14.04 -6.02 -15.25
N MET A 170 12.76 -6.33 -15.04
CA MET A 170 12.24 -7.71 -15.08
C MET A 170 12.40 -8.32 -16.47
N ILE A 171 11.91 -7.64 -17.51
CA ILE A 171 11.99 -8.11 -18.91
C ILE A 171 13.45 -8.39 -19.30
N LYS A 172 14.36 -7.45 -18.98
CA LYS A 172 15.79 -7.59 -19.28
C LYS A 172 16.43 -8.84 -18.62
N ASN A 173 15.86 -9.31 -17.51
CA ASN A 173 16.34 -10.49 -16.80
C ASN A 173 15.44 -11.73 -17.01
N GLY A 174 14.66 -11.76 -18.09
CA GLY A 174 13.85 -12.93 -18.47
C GLY A 174 12.66 -13.20 -17.55
N SER A 175 12.29 -12.27 -16.65
CA SER A 175 11.17 -12.44 -15.75
C SER A 175 9.85 -11.95 -16.41
N PRO A 176 8.74 -12.63 -16.17
CA PRO A 176 7.44 -12.20 -16.71
C PRO A 176 6.99 -10.89 -16.07
N THR A 177 6.24 -10.11 -16.82
CA THR A 177 5.54 -8.91 -16.34
C THR A 177 4.04 -9.05 -16.59
N ILE A 178 3.24 -8.22 -15.94
CA ILE A 178 1.80 -8.17 -16.15
C ILE A 178 1.46 -7.10 -17.19
N ASP A 179 0.26 -7.22 -17.79
CA ASP A 179 -0.29 -6.18 -18.64
C ASP A 179 -0.58 -4.92 -17.82
N THR A 180 -0.09 -3.78 -18.31
CA THR A 180 -0.22 -2.47 -17.66
C THR A 180 -0.89 -1.44 -18.57
N ASN A 181 -1.58 -1.90 -19.62
CA ASN A 181 -2.33 -1.04 -20.51
C ASN A 181 -3.35 -0.18 -19.73
N GLY A 182 -3.42 1.10 -20.04
CA GLY A 182 -4.29 2.05 -19.36
C GLY A 182 -3.74 2.64 -18.06
N LEU A 183 -2.67 2.09 -17.47
CA LEU A 183 -2.09 2.58 -16.20
C LEU A 183 -1.04 3.68 -16.37
N ARG A 184 -0.78 4.14 -17.58
CA ARG A 184 0.11 5.27 -17.93
C ARG A 184 1.50 5.23 -17.30
N ILE A 185 1.99 4.06 -16.88
CA ILE A 185 3.27 3.94 -16.15
C ILE A 185 4.48 4.37 -16.99
N LYS A 186 4.43 4.18 -18.31
CA LYS A 186 5.50 4.60 -19.24
C LYS A 186 5.60 6.13 -19.31
N GLU A 187 4.46 6.82 -19.40
CA GLU A 187 4.38 8.28 -19.42
C GLU A 187 4.87 8.86 -18.09
N LEU A 188 4.40 8.29 -16.98
CA LEU A 188 4.78 8.73 -15.64
C LEU A 188 6.28 8.54 -15.37
N SER A 189 6.90 7.49 -15.91
CA SER A 189 8.35 7.28 -15.77
C SER A 189 9.21 8.35 -16.43
N LYS A 190 8.66 9.08 -17.41
CA LYS A 190 9.36 10.21 -18.06
C LYS A 190 9.52 11.43 -17.15
N LEU A 191 8.75 11.49 -16.06
CA LEU A 191 8.88 12.54 -15.05
C LEU A 191 10.09 12.33 -14.12
N ASN A 192 10.69 11.15 -14.15
CA ASN A 192 11.88 10.84 -13.39
C ASN A 192 13.16 11.23 -14.16
N SER A 193 14.26 11.42 -13.43
CA SER A 193 15.60 11.48 -14.05
C SER A 193 15.98 10.11 -14.68
N LYS A 194 16.87 10.15 -15.66
CA LYS A 194 17.42 8.93 -16.27
C LYS A 194 18.12 8.06 -15.22
N ASP A 195 18.89 8.67 -14.33
CA ASP A 195 19.63 7.97 -13.27
C ASP A 195 18.68 7.26 -12.28
N PHE A 196 17.58 7.92 -11.93
CA PHE A 196 16.56 7.28 -11.08
C PHE A 196 15.98 6.04 -11.76
N ASN A 197 15.57 6.14 -13.02
CA ASN A 197 15.02 5.00 -13.75
C ASN A 197 16.03 3.85 -13.90
N GLU A 198 17.29 4.13 -14.18
CA GLU A 198 18.34 3.09 -14.25
C GLU A 198 18.61 2.45 -12.87
N LYS A 199 18.61 3.23 -11.79
CA LYS A 199 18.73 2.71 -10.42
C LYS A 199 17.59 1.74 -10.08
N GLU A 200 16.35 2.09 -10.43
CA GLU A 200 15.16 1.25 -10.18
C GLU A 200 15.21 -0.05 -11.00
N LYS A 201 15.62 0.03 -12.25
CA LYS A 201 15.80 -1.12 -13.15
C LYS A 201 16.87 -2.09 -12.65
N LEU A 202 18.05 -1.57 -12.24
CA LEU A 202 19.12 -2.37 -11.65
C LEU A 202 18.73 -2.95 -10.28
N GLY A 203 17.97 -2.19 -9.49
CA GLY A 203 17.46 -2.64 -8.20
C GLY A 203 16.56 -3.87 -8.30
N VAL A 204 15.69 -3.93 -9.30
CA VAL A 204 14.86 -5.11 -9.58
C VAL A 204 15.70 -6.28 -10.07
N ALA A 205 16.64 -6.05 -10.98
CA ALA A 205 17.53 -7.10 -11.46
C ALA A 205 18.30 -7.79 -10.32
N ARG A 206 18.81 -7.00 -9.36
CA ARG A 206 19.47 -7.55 -8.15
C ARG A 206 18.54 -8.40 -7.28
N ARG A 207 17.27 -8.00 -7.15
CA ARG A 207 16.27 -8.77 -6.36
C ARG A 207 15.91 -10.08 -7.03
N ILE A 208 15.73 -10.09 -8.35
CA ILE A 208 15.47 -11.33 -9.11
C ILE A 208 16.60 -12.33 -8.90
N LYS A 209 17.86 -11.89 -9.00
CA LYS A 209 19.02 -12.77 -8.78
C LYS A 209 19.12 -13.35 -7.36
N LYS A 210 18.46 -12.75 -6.38
CA LYS A 210 18.39 -13.28 -5.00
C LYS A 210 17.24 -14.26 -4.77
N LEU A 211 16.29 -14.34 -5.72
CA LEU A 211 15.14 -15.25 -5.63
C LEU A 211 15.41 -16.58 -6.37
N VAL A 212 16.49 -16.63 -7.14
CA VAL A 212 17.03 -17.81 -7.82
C VAL A 212 18.25 -18.32 -7.08
#